data_673ea7ed193b45172ab0eb4dcd072d27
#
_entry.id   673ea7ed193b45172ab0eb4dcd072d27
#
_cell.length_a   1.000
_cell.length_b   1.000
_cell.length_c   1.000
_cell.angle_alpha   90.00
_cell.angle_beta   90.00
_cell.angle_gamma   90.00
#
_symmetry.space_group_name_H-M   'P 1'
#
loop_
_entity.id
_entity.type
_entity.pdbx_description
1 polymer ?
#
loop_
_entity_poly.entity_id
_entity_poly.type
_entity_poly.pdbx_seq_one_letter_code
_entity_poly.pdbx_strand_id
1 'polypeptide(L)'
;MIKIAIDLNDVIRDYTNNFVRTYLLNYNREFDTTDLVFWTNDMQSLLPFKTERAYERFTYEDFSYDLFGKCDTCSRKTTTDINTFLEYVNNLEEEVEVILFSPMEIGPTIGYTLFFLSKLGCNIREIYFPKDSLTIWDKSDIVITANPYILENKPEDKISVKINFDYNREVNADYSFTDFSAFVKDENNINKIINYNE
;
A
#
# COMPACT_ATOMS: atom_id res chain seq x y z
N MET A 1 11.80 -5.21 20.42
CA MET A 1 11.50 -5.61 19.01
C MET A 1 10.45 -4.66 18.47
N ILE A 2 10.77 -3.91 17.45
CA ILE A 2 9.92 -2.91 16.79
C ILE A 2 9.30 -3.54 15.55
N LYS A 3 8.00 -3.33 15.34
CA LYS A 3 7.28 -3.91 14.20
C LYS A 3 6.86 -2.82 13.21
N ILE A 4 7.34 -2.93 11.97
CA ILE A 4 7.03 -2.01 10.87
C ILE A 4 6.12 -2.73 9.87
N ALA A 5 4.93 -2.19 9.64
CA ALA A 5 4.03 -2.67 8.61
C ALA A 5 4.08 -1.77 7.38
N ILE A 6 4.22 -2.36 6.20
CA ILE A 6 4.24 -1.66 4.92
C ILE A 6 3.01 -2.07 4.12
N ASP A 7 2.17 -1.10 3.76
CA ASP A 7 1.03 -1.34 2.88
C ASP A 7 1.51 -1.72 1.49
N LEU A 8 0.87 -2.72 0.91
CA LEU A 8 1.20 -3.14 -0.42
C LEU A 8 0.63 -2.18 -1.48
N ASN A 9 -0.61 -1.72 -1.26
CA ASN A 9 -1.31 -0.87 -2.21
C ASN A 9 -0.84 0.58 -2.12
N ASP A 10 -0.50 1.15 -3.26
CA ASP A 10 -0.07 2.54 -3.45
C ASP A 10 1.22 2.94 -2.67
N VAL A 11 1.88 1.97 -2.05
CA VAL A 11 3.25 2.11 -1.52
C VAL A 11 4.23 1.31 -2.37
N ILE A 12 3.91 0.06 -2.62
CA ILE A 12 4.71 -0.90 -3.39
C ILE A 12 4.08 -1.14 -4.77
N ARG A 13 2.81 -1.49 -4.80
CA ARG A 13 1.99 -1.79 -5.96
C ARG A 13 1.17 -0.56 -6.34
N ASP A 14 1.27 -0.09 -7.57
CA ASP A 14 0.49 1.03 -8.12
C ASP A 14 -0.97 0.62 -8.35
N TYR A 15 -1.68 0.34 -7.24
CA TYR A 15 -3.00 -0.28 -7.27
C TYR A 15 -4.07 0.66 -7.81
N THR A 16 -4.16 1.87 -7.26
CA THR A 16 -5.21 2.83 -7.64
C THR A 16 -5.14 3.22 -9.11
N ASN A 17 -3.95 3.57 -9.62
CA ASN A 17 -3.79 3.91 -11.03
C ASN A 17 -4.06 2.71 -11.94
N ASN A 18 -3.61 1.52 -11.55
CA ASN A 18 -3.85 0.31 -12.33
C ASN A 18 -5.33 -0.06 -12.35
N PHE A 19 -6.04 0.14 -11.24
CA PHE A 19 -7.49 -0.10 -11.14
C PHE A 19 -8.26 0.82 -12.11
N VAL A 20 -7.99 2.12 -12.07
CA VAL A 20 -8.60 3.12 -12.97
C VAL A 20 -8.28 2.78 -14.43
N ARG A 21 -7.02 2.50 -14.76
CA ARG A 21 -6.60 2.13 -16.12
C ARG A 21 -7.33 0.88 -16.61
N THR A 22 -7.43 -0.16 -15.79
CA THR A 22 -8.12 -1.40 -16.13
C THR A 22 -9.61 -1.16 -16.38
N TYR A 23 -10.24 -0.34 -15.54
CA TYR A 23 -11.64 0.05 -15.73
C TYR A 23 -11.87 0.79 -17.06
N LEU A 24 -11.07 1.81 -17.36
CA LEU A 24 -11.19 2.62 -18.58
C LEU A 24 -11.02 1.77 -19.85
N LEU A 25 -10.06 0.85 -19.84
CA LEU A 25 -9.80 -0.01 -20.99
C LEU A 25 -10.95 -0.99 -21.29
N ASN A 26 -11.69 -1.41 -20.28
CA ASN A 26 -12.66 -2.50 -20.40
C ASN A 26 -14.13 -2.07 -20.31
N TYR A 27 -14.44 -1.00 -19.56
CA TYR A 27 -15.82 -0.62 -19.31
C TYR A 27 -16.23 0.75 -19.86
N ASN A 28 -15.34 1.72 -19.86
CA ASN A 28 -15.72 3.06 -20.28
C ASN A 28 -14.52 3.85 -20.84
N ARG A 29 -14.31 3.73 -22.12
CA ARG A 29 -13.22 4.40 -22.84
C ARG A 29 -13.39 5.93 -22.96
N GLU A 30 -14.60 6.45 -22.70
CA GLU A 30 -14.94 7.87 -22.81
C GLU A 30 -14.77 8.60 -21.48
N PHE A 31 -14.57 7.87 -20.37
CA PHE A 31 -14.33 8.48 -19.07
C PHE A 31 -12.92 9.09 -19.03
N ASP A 32 -12.83 10.40 -18.85
CA ASP A 32 -11.55 11.09 -18.71
C ASP A 32 -11.11 11.06 -17.23
N THR A 33 -9.86 10.68 -16.97
CA THR A 33 -9.29 10.70 -15.62
C THR A 33 -9.19 12.12 -15.05
N THR A 34 -9.23 13.15 -15.92
CA THR A 34 -9.32 14.55 -15.47
C THR A 34 -10.65 14.89 -14.82
N ASP A 35 -11.70 14.08 -15.07
CA ASP A 35 -13.00 14.20 -14.42
C ASP A 35 -13.01 13.59 -13.00
N LEU A 36 -11.94 12.91 -12.59
CA LEU A 36 -11.75 12.45 -11.22
C LEU A 36 -11.39 13.64 -10.32
N VAL A 37 -12.40 14.44 -9.99
CA VAL A 37 -12.26 15.65 -9.15
C VAL A 37 -11.78 15.31 -7.75
N PHE A 38 -12.04 14.08 -7.27
CA PHE A 38 -11.62 13.59 -5.97
C PHE A 38 -11.05 12.18 -6.08
N TRP A 39 -9.73 12.08 -5.96
CA TRP A 39 -9.11 10.78 -5.77
C TRP A 39 -9.46 10.22 -4.40
N THR A 40 -9.86 8.97 -4.37
CA THR A 40 -10.12 8.21 -3.14
C THR A 40 -9.60 6.79 -3.32
N ASN A 41 -9.23 6.13 -2.24
CA ASN A 41 -8.91 4.71 -2.25
C ASN A 41 -10.17 3.81 -2.19
N ASP A 42 -11.36 4.39 -2.06
CA ASP A 42 -12.62 3.70 -2.27
C ASP A 42 -12.92 3.59 -3.77
N MET A 43 -12.42 2.52 -4.39
CA MET A 43 -12.56 2.28 -5.82
C MET A 43 -14.01 2.13 -6.27
N GLN A 44 -14.89 1.67 -5.40
CA GLN A 44 -16.31 1.55 -5.69
C GLN A 44 -16.97 2.93 -5.87
N SER A 45 -16.58 3.89 -5.04
CA SER A 45 -17.06 5.28 -5.14
C SER A 45 -16.35 6.08 -6.22
N LEU A 46 -15.08 5.75 -6.50
CA LEU A 46 -14.26 6.46 -7.48
C LEU A 46 -14.78 6.29 -8.91
N LEU A 47 -15.26 5.10 -9.26
CA LEU A 47 -15.64 4.74 -10.62
C LEU A 47 -17.13 4.42 -10.73
N PRO A 48 -17.79 4.74 -11.87
CA PRO A 48 -19.24 4.61 -12.02
C PRO A 48 -19.69 3.16 -12.22
N PHE A 49 -19.46 2.31 -11.24
CA PHE A 49 -20.05 0.97 -11.20
C PHE A 49 -21.55 1.06 -10.98
N LYS A 50 -22.33 0.32 -11.80
CA LYS A 50 -23.80 0.35 -11.71
C LYS A 50 -24.33 -0.25 -10.41
N THR A 51 -23.61 -1.20 -9.83
CA THR A 51 -23.98 -1.92 -8.61
C THR A 51 -22.72 -2.38 -7.88
N GLU A 52 -22.83 -2.63 -6.57
CA GLU A 52 -21.79 -3.28 -5.77
C GLU A 52 -21.35 -4.61 -6.39
N ARG A 53 -22.28 -5.43 -6.84
CA ARG A 53 -21.96 -6.69 -7.52
C ARG A 53 -21.15 -6.51 -8.81
N ALA A 54 -21.34 -5.41 -9.54
CA ALA A 54 -20.53 -5.09 -10.71
C ALA A 54 -19.09 -4.75 -10.33
N TYR A 55 -18.91 -4.00 -9.23
CA TYR A 55 -17.60 -3.72 -8.66
C TYR A 55 -16.89 -4.99 -8.18
N GLU A 56 -17.58 -5.83 -7.38
CA GLU A 56 -17.04 -7.10 -6.89
C GLU A 56 -16.59 -8.01 -8.02
N ARG A 57 -17.47 -8.18 -9.03
CA ARG A 57 -17.16 -9.00 -10.17
C ARG A 57 -15.96 -8.48 -10.96
N PHE A 58 -15.89 -7.17 -11.19
CA PHE A 58 -14.74 -6.54 -11.85
C PHE A 58 -13.45 -6.81 -11.06
N THR A 59 -13.49 -6.56 -9.75
CA THR A 59 -12.30 -6.60 -8.89
C THR A 59 -11.83 -8.03 -8.62
N TYR A 60 -12.75 -8.93 -8.32
CA TYR A 60 -12.40 -10.23 -7.75
C TYR A 60 -12.62 -11.42 -8.70
N GLU A 61 -13.31 -11.21 -9.82
CA GLU A 61 -13.58 -12.28 -10.80
C GLU A 61 -12.94 -11.94 -12.15
N ASP A 62 -13.43 -10.91 -12.87
CA ASP A 62 -13.09 -10.65 -14.27
C ASP A 62 -11.64 -10.14 -14.46
N PHE A 63 -11.16 -9.24 -13.60
CA PHE A 63 -9.84 -8.57 -13.74
C PHE A 63 -8.91 -8.77 -12.53
N SER A 64 -9.23 -9.71 -11.66
CA SER A 64 -8.46 -9.93 -10.43
C SER A 64 -6.97 -10.19 -10.67
N TYR A 65 -6.61 -10.94 -11.70
CA TYR A 65 -5.21 -11.17 -12.06
C TYR A 65 -4.52 -9.90 -12.57
N ASP A 66 -5.20 -9.09 -13.35
CA ASP A 66 -4.64 -7.82 -13.86
C ASP A 66 -4.45 -6.82 -12.73
N LEU A 67 -5.38 -6.77 -11.77
CA LEU A 67 -5.34 -5.86 -10.64
C LEU A 67 -4.34 -6.27 -9.56
N PHE A 68 -4.22 -7.55 -9.25
CA PHE A 68 -3.41 -8.02 -8.12
C PHE A 68 -2.09 -8.68 -8.53
N GLY A 69 -2.03 -9.29 -9.72
CA GLY A 69 -0.88 -10.07 -10.19
C GLY A 69 0.00 -9.38 -11.21
N LYS A 70 -0.61 -8.67 -12.17
CA LYS A 70 0.12 -7.97 -13.24
C LYS A 70 0.34 -6.49 -12.97
N CYS A 71 -0.17 -5.97 -11.89
CA CYS A 71 -0.03 -4.56 -11.54
C CYS A 71 1.43 -4.10 -11.64
N ASP A 72 1.61 -2.84 -12.02
CA ASP A 72 2.90 -2.19 -11.98
C ASP A 72 3.29 -1.82 -10.54
N THR A 73 4.53 -1.47 -10.32
CA THR A 73 5.02 -0.91 -9.05
C THR A 73 4.90 0.61 -9.05
N CYS A 74 4.75 1.21 -7.87
CA CYS A 74 4.71 2.68 -7.70
C CYS A 74 5.99 3.36 -8.21
N SER A 75 7.12 2.65 -8.20
CA SER A 75 8.39 3.14 -8.70
C SER A 75 9.15 2.02 -9.43
N ARG A 76 9.91 2.37 -10.46
CA ARG A 76 10.81 1.41 -11.14
C ARG A 76 11.89 0.85 -10.22
N LYS A 77 12.14 1.48 -9.08
CA LYS A 77 13.13 1.06 -8.08
C LYS A 77 12.52 0.31 -6.90
N THR A 78 11.22 0.15 -6.86
CA THR A 78 10.49 -0.40 -5.70
C THR A 78 11.10 -1.71 -5.19
N THR A 79 11.47 -2.63 -6.08
CA THR A 79 12.10 -3.90 -5.67
C THR A 79 13.43 -3.68 -4.98
N THR A 80 14.30 -2.85 -5.57
CA THR A 80 15.59 -2.51 -4.97
C THR A 80 15.39 -1.82 -3.63
N ASP A 81 14.47 -0.87 -3.57
CA ASP A 81 14.20 -0.07 -2.37
C ASP A 81 13.69 -0.95 -1.22
N ILE A 82 12.78 -1.91 -1.47
CA ILE A 82 12.31 -2.86 -0.44
C ILE A 82 13.48 -3.68 0.12
N ASN A 83 14.28 -4.27 -0.75
CA ASN A 83 15.37 -5.14 -0.30
C ASN A 83 16.46 -4.31 0.40
N THR A 84 16.76 -3.09 -0.08
CA THR A 84 17.67 -2.15 0.60
C THR A 84 17.14 -1.77 1.99
N PHE A 85 15.85 -1.51 2.12
CA PHE A 85 15.25 -1.22 3.43
C PHE A 85 15.38 -2.42 4.37
N LEU A 86 15.11 -3.65 3.89
CA LEU A 86 15.27 -4.85 4.69
C LEU A 86 16.72 -5.08 5.12
N GLU A 87 17.67 -4.87 4.21
CA GLU A 87 19.09 -4.96 4.54
C GLU A 87 19.48 -3.91 5.59
N TYR A 88 18.96 -2.69 5.46
CA TYR A 88 19.22 -1.62 6.40
C TYR A 88 18.71 -1.97 7.80
N VAL A 89 17.43 -2.33 7.95
CA VAL A 89 16.86 -2.63 9.28
C VAL A 89 17.44 -3.90 9.90
N ASN A 90 17.86 -4.88 9.10
CA ASN A 90 18.55 -6.07 9.61
C ASN A 90 19.98 -5.81 10.14
N ASN A 91 20.57 -4.66 9.80
CA ASN A 91 21.88 -4.26 10.29
C ASN A 91 21.83 -3.29 11.47
N LEU A 92 20.62 -2.92 11.93
CA LEU A 92 20.46 -2.12 13.13
C LEU A 92 20.78 -2.95 14.40
N GLU A 93 21.14 -2.26 15.49
CA GLU A 93 21.31 -2.89 16.81
C GLU A 93 19.97 -3.32 17.39
N GLU A 94 18.90 -2.58 17.08
CA GLU A 94 17.54 -2.85 17.48
C GLU A 94 16.95 -4.01 16.65
N GLU A 95 16.19 -4.88 17.31
CA GLU A 95 15.46 -5.94 16.64
C GLU A 95 14.21 -5.36 15.96
N VAL A 96 14.22 -5.34 14.62
CA VAL A 96 13.14 -4.81 13.77
C VAL A 96 12.52 -5.93 12.94
N GLU A 97 11.20 -6.09 13.06
CA GLU A 97 10.40 -6.99 12.23
C GLU A 97 9.64 -6.19 11.16
N VAL A 98 9.71 -6.62 9.90
CA VAL A 98 9.01 -5.96 8.79
C VAL A 98 7.94 -6.90 8.23
N ILE A 99 6.71 -6.39 8.18
CA ILE A 99 5.52 -7.09 7.69
C ILE A 99 4.98 -6.35 6.47
N LEU A 100 4.67 -7.06 5.38
CA LEU A 100 3.78 -6.51 4.35
C LEU A 100 2.33 -6.75 4.74
N PHE A 101 1.44 -5.82 4.37
CA PHE A 101 0.02 -6.07 4.53
C PHE A 101 -0.78 -5.54 3.33
N SER A 102 -1.94 -6.14 3.10
CA SER A 102 -2.92 -5.65 2.16
C SER A 102 -4.33 -6.08 2.58
N PRO A 103 -5.25 -5.13 2.80
CA PRO A 103 -6.62 -5.44 3.25
C PRO A 103 -7.58 -5.75 2.10
N MET A 104 -7.13 -5.65 0.85
CA MET A 104 -8.00 -5.78 -0.32
C MET A 104 -8.16 -7.22 -0.81
N GLU A 105 -7.26 -8.11 -0.44
CA GLU A 105 -7.22 -9.46 -0.96
C GLU A 105 -8.22 -10.39 -0.29
N ILE A 106 -9.00 -11.09 -1.12
CA ILE A 106 -9.90 -12.15 -0.70
C ILE A 106 -9.76 -13.38 -1.60
N GLY A 107 -9.78 -14.57 -1.02
CA GLY A 107 -9.78 -15.82 -1.77
C GLY A 107 -8.63 -15.93 -2.80
N PRO A 108 -8.94 -16.11 -4.10
CA PRO A 108 -7.93 -16.32 -5.14
C PRO A 108 -6.97 -15.15 -5.34
N THR A 109 -7.37 -13.91 -4.99
CA THR A 109 -6.53 -12.72 -5.21
C THR A 109 -5.26 -12.74 -4.35
N ILE A 110 -5.27 -13.44 -3.22
CA ILE A 110 -4.07 -13.70 -2.40
C ILE A 110 -2.99 -14.37 -3.26
N GLY A 111 -3.35 -15.40 -4.03
CA GLY A 111 -2.40 -16.08 -4.92
C GLY A 111 -1.80 -15.15 -5.97
N TYR A 112 -2.57 -14.22 -6.52
CA TYR A 112 -2.08 -13.23 -7.48
C TYR A 112 -1.14 -12.21 -6.83
N THR A 113 -1.42 -11.78 -5.61
CA THR A 113 -0.52 -10.92 -4.84
C THR A 113 0.79 -11.61 -4.51
N LEU A 114 0.78 -12.88 -4.13
CA LEU A 114 2.00 -13.66 -3.93
C LEU A 114 2.80 -13.82 -5.24
N PHE A 115 2.12 -14.00 -6.37
CA PHE A 115 2.77 -13.99 -7.68
C PHE A 115 3.42 -12.64 -8.00
N PHE A 116 2.74 -11.52 -7.73
CA PHE A 116 3.29 -10.17 -7.88
C PHE A 116 4.58 -10.01 -7.08
N LEU A 117 4.57 -10.36 -5.79
CA LEU A 117 5.73 -10.28 -4.91
C LEU A 117 6.88 -11.19 -5.36
N SER A 118 6.56 -12.39 -5.83
CA SER A 118 7.54 -13.31 -6.39
C SER A 118 8.23 -12.73 -7.63
N LYS A 119 7.46 -12.10 -8.52
CA LYS A 119 8.00 -11.38 -9.69
C LYS A 119 8.97 -10.26 -9.31
N LEU A 120 8.69 -9.57 -8.22
CA LEU A 120 9.55 -8.51 -7.72
C LEU A 120 10.83 -9.01 -7.07
N GLY A 121 10.93 -10.30 -6.73
CA GLY A 121 12.04 -10.81 -5.93
C GLY A 121 12.06 -10.21 -4.52
N CYS A 122 10.90 -9.97 -3.95
CA CYS A 122 10.77 -9.40 -2.61
C CYS A 122 11.19 -10.43 -1.54
N ASN A 123 12.11 -10.04 -0.65
CA ASN A 123 12.66 -10.90 0.40
C ASN A 123 11.88 -10.85 1.73
N ILE A 124 10.76 -10.12 1.80
CA ILE A 124 9.91 -10.08 2.99
C ILE A 124 9.29 -11.47 3.22
N ARG A 125 9.32 -11.90 4.47
CA ARG A 125 8.88 -13.25 4.86
C ARG A 125 7.46 -13.27 5.44
N GLU A 126 7.01 -12.14 5.99
CA GLU A 126 5.71 -12.04 6.64
C GLU A 126 4.77 -11.14 5.84
N ILE A 127 3.61 -11.69 5.50
CA ILE A 127 2.56 -10.99 4.76
C ILE A 127 1.25 -11.22 5.49
N TYR A 128 0.52 -10.13 5.74
CA TYR A 128 -0.74 -10.14 6.44
C TYR A 128 -1.88 -9.62 5.53
N PHE A 129 -2.99 -10.36 5.47
CA PHE A 129 -4.21 -10.00 4.74
C PHE A 129 -5.35 -9.77 5.73
N PRO A 130 -5.44 -8.58 6.34
CA PRO A 130 -6.49 -8.26 7.30
C PRO A 130 -7.86 -8.13 6.64
N LYS A 131 -8.92 -8.60 7.31
CA LYS A 131 -10.29 -8.31 6.90
C LYS A 131 -10.68 -6.87 7.21
N ASP A 132 -10.18 -6.34 8.32
CA ASP A 132 -10.31 -4.96 8.73
C ASP A 132 -8.91 -4.34 8.71
N SER A 133 -8.74 -3.29 7.91
CA SER A 133 -7.46 -2.62 7.72
C SER A 133 -6.89 -2.01 9.01
N LEU A 134 -7.74 -1.64 9.97
CA LEU A 134 -7.30 -1.06 11.24
C LEU A 134 -6.62 -2.07 12.16
N THR A 135 -6.86 -3.39 11.98
CA THR A 135 -6.18 -4.42 12.77
C THR A 135 -4.67 -4.46 12.55
N ILE A 136 -4.17 -3.72 11.56
CA ILE A 136 -2.72 -3.59 11.36
C ILE A 136 -2.06 -2.86 12.54
N TRP A 137 -2.77 -1.94 13.17
CA TRP A 137 -2.27 -1.22 14.34
C TRP A 137 -2.06 -2.11 15.58
N ASP A 138 -2.79 -3.23 15.67
CA ASP A 138 -2.59 -4.23 16.73
C ASP A 138 -1.32 -5.06 16.51
N LYS A 139 -0.79 -5.07 15.28
CA LYS A 139 0.35 -5.91 14.86
C LYS A 139 1.63 -5.14 14.67
N SER A 140 1.58 -3.81 14.63
CA SER A 140 2.73 -2.98 14.32
C SER A 140 2.81 -1.73 15.19
N ASP A 141 4.02 -1.21 15.33
CA ASP A 141 4.31 0.03 16.03
C ASP A 141 4.39 1.20 15.04
N ILE A 142 4.78 0.90 13.82
CA ILE A 142 4.96 1.84 12.72
C ILE A 142 4.20 1.31 11.50
N VAL A 143 3.38 2.16 10.87
CA VAL A 143 2.66 1.81 9.63
C VAL A 143 3.05 2.77 8.52
N ILE A 144 3.53 2.22 7.40
CA ILE A 144 3.82 2.94 6.16
C ILE A 144 2.68 2.67 5.18
N THR A 145 1.89 3.68 4.86
CA THR A 145 0.69 3.52 4.03
C THR A 145 0.34 4.78 3.26
N ALA A 146 -0.40 4.63 2.17
CA ALA A 146 -1.09 5.71 1.48
C ALA A 146 -2.58 5.81 1.85
N ASN A 147 -3.11 4.83 2.60
CA ASN A 147 -4.54 4.72 2.92
C ASN A 147 -4.98 5.77 3.95
N PRO A 148 -5.86 6.73 3.57
CA PRO A 148 -6.33 7.78 4.48
C PRO A 148 -7.05 7.23 5.70
N TYR A 149 -7.85 6.17 5.55
CA TYR A 149 -8.60 5.58 6.66
C TYR A 149 -7.69 4.99 7.74
N ILE A 150 -6.57 4.36 7.36
CA ILE A 150 -5.57 3.85 8.31
C ILE A 150 -4.86 5.02 9.01
N LEU A 151 -4.50 6.07 8.26
CA LEU A 151 -3.81 7.25 8.80
C LEU A 151 -4.67 8.02 9.80
N GLU A 152 -5.95 8.26 9.47
CA GLU A 152 -6.89 9.00 10.31
C GLU A 152 -7.27 8.27 11.61
N ASN A 153 -7.15 6.95 11.61
CA ASN A 153 -7.46 6.11 12.77
C ASN A 153 -6.20 5.59 13.48
N LYS A 154 -5.09 6.34 13.38
CA LYS A 154 -3.84 6.00 14.06
C LYS A 154 -4.01 6.10 15.59
N PRO A 155 -3.62 5.07 16.38
CA PRO A 155 -3.50 5.17 17.83
C PRO A 155 -2.42 6.19 18.25
N GLU A 156 -2.59 6.83 19.42
CA GLU A 156 -1.68 7.88 19.89
C GLU A 156 -0.25 7.39 20.14
N ASP A 157 -0.10 6.14 20.57
CA ASP A 157 1.17 5.49 20.89
C ASP A 157 1.88 4.85 19.68
N LYS A 158 1.35 5.04 18.46
CA LYS A 158 1.90 4.48 17.21
C LYS A 158 2.41 5.57 16.27
N ILE A 159 3.23 5.18 15.30
CA ILE A 159 3.76 6.08 14.27
C ILE A 159 3.17 5.78 12.91
N SER A 160 2.74 6.84 12.22
CA SER A 160 2.30 6.80 10.83
C SER A 160 3.32 7.43 9.90
N VAL A 161 3.63 6.70 8.82
CA VAL A 161 4.45 7.19 7.70
C VAL A 161 3.56 7.21 6.46
N LYS A 162 3.24 8.41 6.01
CA LYS A 162 2.39 8.62 4.83
C LYS A 162 3.22 8.63 3.56
N ILE A 163 2.81 7.83 2.58
CA ILE A 163 3.23 8.00 1.18
C ILE A 163 2.18 8.86 0.49
N ASN A 164 2.64 9.98 -0.10
CA ASN A 164 1.75 10.99 -0.64
C ASN A 164 1.09 10.56 -1.95
N PHE A 165 -0.23 10.66 -1.97
CA PHE A 165 -1.09 10.55 -3.15
C PHE A 165 -2.08 11.72 -3.17
N ASP A 166 -2.70 11.98 -4.32
CA ASP A 166 -3.68 13.07 -4.42
C ASP A 166 -4.88 12.88 -3.50
N TYR A 167 -5.31 11.63 -3.27
CA TYR A 167 -6.46 11.29 -2.42
C TYR A 167 -6.17 11.39 -0.91
N ASN A 168 -4.91 11.48 -0.48
CA ASN A 168 -4.56 11.60 0.94
C ASN A 168 -3.87 12.94 1.29
N ARG A 169 -3.94 13.91 0.40
CA ARG A 169 -3.25 15.20 0.54
C ARG A 169 -3.56 15.91 1.85
N GLU A 170 -4.82 15.90 2.25
CA GLU A 170 -5.33 16.60 3.45
C GLU A 170 -5.17 15.78 4.74
N VAL A 171 -4.74 14.53 4.65
CA VAL A 171 -4.60 13.65 5.81
C VAL A 171 -3.24 13.89 6.49
N ASN A 172 -3.26 14.08 7.81
CA ASN A 172 -2.05 14.24 8.60
C ASN A 172 -1.39 12.89 8.90
N ALA A 173 -0.06 12.91 9.05
CA ALA A 173 0.74 11.80 9.52
C ALA A 173 1.95 12.33 10.28
N ASP A 174 2.62 11.48 11.09
CA ASP A 174 3.82 11.87 11.82
C ASP A 174 4.97 12.17 10.86
N TYR A 175 5.08 11.39 9.77
CA TYR A 175 6.03 11.58 8.68
C TYR A 175 5.35 11.46 7.32
N SER A 176 5.86 12.19 6.32
CA SER A 176 5.33 12.17 4.95
C SER A 176 6.45 12.14 3.92
N PHE A 177 6.32 11.27 2.92
CA PHE A 177 7.28 11.14 1.81
C PHE A 177 6.54 11.12 0.48
N THR A 178 7.22 11.55 -0.58
CA THR A 178 6.65 11.56 -1.93
C THR A 178 6.40 10.15 -2.47
N ASP A 179 7.25 9.22 -2.12
CA ASP A 179 7.18 7.81 -2.49
C ASP A 179 8.04 6.96 -1.54
N PHE A 180 7.94 5.65 -1.64
CA PHE A 180 8.70 4.72 -0.82
C PHE A 180 10.22 4.82 -1.06
N SER A 181 10.64 5.18 -2.27
CA SER A 181 12.06 5.41 -2.60
C SER A 181 12.65 6.60 -1.85
N ALA A 182 11.86 7.67 -1.66
CA ALA A 182 12.26 8.84 -0.88
C ALA A 182 12.39 8.48 0.61
N PHE A 183 11.48 7.66 1.15
CA PHE A 183 11.56 7.15 2.51
C PHE A 183 12.83 6.33 2.73
N VAL A 184 13.10 5.33 1.87
CA VAL A 184 14.25 4.42 2.03
C VAL A 184 15.61 5.14 1.96
N LYS A 185 15.69 6.25 1.22
CA LYS A 185 16.92 7.05 1.12
C LYS A 185 17.20 7.96 2.31
N ASP A 186 16.22 8.17 3.15
CA ASP A 186 16.34 9.05 4.31
C ASP A 186 16.64 8.27 5.59
N GLU A 187 17.86 7.72 5.66
CA GLU A 187 18.34 6.94 6.81
C GLU A 187 18.22 7.71 8.14
N ASN A 188 18.38 9.03 8.11
CA ASN A 188 18.24 9.84 9.33
C ASN A 188 16.80 9.83 9.84
N ASN A 189 15.80 9.92 8.95
CA ASN A 189 14.41 9.82 9.37
C ASN A 189 14.02 8.39 9.73
N ILE A 190 14.53 7.37 9.02
CA ILE A 190 14.29 5.97 9.41
C ILE A 190 14.77 5.74 10.84
N ASN A 191 15.99 6.18 11.19
CA ASN A 191 16.50 6.05 12.55
C ASN A 191 15.65 6.77 13.59
N LYS A 192 15.19 8.01 13.31
CA LYS A 192 14.29 8.74 14.21
C LYS A 192 12.94 8.05 14.39
N ILE A 193 12.42 7.44 13.31
CA ILE A 193 11.16 6.71 13.34
C ILE A 193 11.29 5.44 14.18
N ILE A 194 12.39 4.72 14.05
CA ILE A 194 12.65 3.48 14.80
C ILE A 194 12.90 3.79 16.27
N ASN A 195 13.67 4.85 16.59
CA ASN A 195 14.07 5.21 17.95
C ASN A 195 13.15 6.25 18.61
N TYR A 196 11.88 6.37 18.16
CA TYR A 196 10.99 7.44 18.62
C TYR A 196 10.59 7.36 20.10
N ASN A 197 10.78 6.22 20.75
CA ASN A 197 10.48 6.01 22.17
C ASN A 197 11.69 6.30 23.12
N GLU A 198 12.85 6.65 22.56
CA GLU A 198 14.01 7.07 23.34
C GLU A 198 14.03 8.58 23.59
#